data_e61f889c2d5e20d25f0a18639420f393
#
_entry.id   e61f889c2d5e20d25f0a18639420f393
#
_cell.length_a   1.000
_cell.length_b   1.000
_cell.length_c   1.000
_cell.angle_alpha   90.00
_cell.angle_beta   90.00
_cell.angle_gamma   90.00
#
_symmetry.space_group_name_H-M   'P 1'
#
loop_
_entity.id
_entity.type
_entity.pdbx_description
1 polymer ?
#
loop_
_entity_poly.entity_id
_entity_poly.type
_entity_poly.pdbx_seq_one_letter_code
_entity_poly.pdbx_strand_id
1 'polypeptide(L)'
;MTAKIFRNAFLIGFTVLLACILLFFFIMYSNYQAQAYDILEVEAGHISEGMQICGGESYLSAVQSGERITWIAADGSVLYDNMADSSTMENHLQRPEVAEAFETGSGRSDRYSSTILEKNNYYALLLKDGTVLRVAGKQTSLAAMALMLVQQLRDGGYIRLWR
;
A
#
# COMPACT_ATOMS: atom_id res chain seq x y z
N MET A 1 6.50 54.32 3.06
CA MET A 1 5.37 53.64 2.37
C MET A 1 5.81 52.38 1.61
N THR A 2 6.92 52.39 0.90
CA THR A 2 7.47 51.29 0.08
C THR A 2 7.71 49.99 0.84
N ALA A 3 8.24 50.02 2.06
CA ALA A 3 8.52 48.84 2.85
C ALA A 3 7.25 48.04 3.25
N LYS A 4 6.13 48.71 3.50
CA LYS A 4 4.85 48.05 3.81
C LYS A 4 4.27 47.36 2.57
N ILE A 5 4.37 47.99 1.41
CA ILE A 5 3.90 47.44 0.13
C ILE A 5 4.73 46.19 -0.22
N PHE A 6 6.05 46.28 -0.11
CA PHE A 6 6.95 45.18 -0.37
C PHE A 6 6.69 43.99 0.58
N ARG A 7 6.54 44.26 1.88
CA ARG A 7 6.21 43.21 2.86
C ARG A 7 4.88 42.52 2.54
N ASN A 8 3.83 43.26 2.18
CA ASN A 8 2.54 42.68 1.87
C ASN A 8 2.60 41.85 0.57
N ALA A 9 3.28 42.36 -0.46
CA ALA A 9 3.49 41.60 -1.71
C ALA A 9 4.27 40.33 -1.47
N PHE A 10 5.33 40.39 -0.64
CA PHE A 10 6.11 39.19 -0.25
C PHE A 10 5.25 38.16 0.51
N LEU A 11 4.44 38.62 1.49
CA LEU A 11 3.54 37.71 2.24
C LEU A 11 2.52 37.07 1.33
N ILE A 12 1.91 37.82 0.39
CA ILE A 12 0.97 37.22 -0.58
C ILE A 12 1.68 36.21 -1.46
N GLY A 13 2.83 36.52 -2.02
CA GLY A 13 3.60 35.57 -2.84
C GLY A 13 4.00 34.32 -2.05
N PHE A 14 4.43 34.47 -0.81
CA PHE A 14 4.79 33.36 0.06
C PHE A 14 3.59 32.48 0.39
N THR A 15 2.42 33.05 0.72
CA THR A 15 1.21 32.28 1.01
C THR A 15 0.72 31.51 -0.21
N VAL A 16 0.76 32.13 -1.41
CA VAL A 16 0.40 31.46 -2.66
C VAL A 16 1.36 30.30 -2.95
N LEU A 17 2.66 30.53 -2.82
CA LEU A 17 3.67 29.49 -3.01
C LEU A 17 3.45 28.30 -2.05
N LEU A 18 3.20 28.60 -0.78
CA LEU A 18 2.94 27.57 0.24
C LEU A 18 1.67 26.77 -0.10
N ALA A 19 0.60 27.44 -0.50
CA ALA A 19 -0.64 26.80 -0.92
C ALA A 19 -0.43 25.87 -2.13
N CYS A 20 0.34 26.32 -3.13
CA CYS A 20 0.69 25.51 -4.31
C CYS A 20 1.50 24.26 -3.91
N ILE A 21 2.47 24.41 -3.02
CA ILE A 21 3.27 23.28 -2.51
C ILE A 21 2.39 22.28 -1.77
N LEU A 22 1.50 22.72 -0.89
CA LEU A 22 0.59 21.84 -0.15
C LEU A 22 -0.37 21.11 -1.09
N LEU A 23 -0.92 21.81 -2.08
CA LEU A 23 -1.79 21.20 -3.11
C LEU A 23 -1.04 20.15 -3.93
N PHE A 24 0.19 20.47 -4.35
CA PHE A 24 1.04 19.51 -5.06
C PHE A 24 1.30 18.24 -4.24
N PHE A 25 1.69 18.39 -2.98
CA PHE A 25 1.90 17.25 -2.10
C PHE A 25 0.63 16.44 -1.87
N PHE A 26 -0.52 17.10 -1.74
CA PHE A 26 -1.81 16.41 -1.60
C PHE A 26 -2.14 15.56 -2.83
N ILE A 27 -1.99 16.13 -4.04
CA ILE A 27 -2.23 15.40 -5.30
C ILE A 27 -1.24 14.23 -5.45
N MET A 28 0.05 14.47 -5.19
CA MET A 28 1.08 13.43 -5.26
C MET A 28 0.79 12.28 -4.27
N TYR A 29 0.38 12.62 -3.04
CA TYR A 29 0.04 11.61 -2.05
C TYR A 29 -1.18 10.78 -2.44
N SER A 30 -2.23 11.44 -2.96
CA SER A 30 -3.43 10.76 -3.43
C SER A 30 -3.11 9.79 -4.58
N ASN A 31 -2.33 10.22 -5.57
CA ASN A 31 -1.91 9.37 -6.68
C ASN A 31 -1.04 8.20 -6.21
N TYR A 32 -0.13 8.43 -5.27
CA TYR A 32 0.73 7.38 -4.72
C TYR A 32 -0.07 6.30 -3.98
N GLN A 33 -1.12 6.70 -3.24
CA GLN A 33 -2.03 5.77 -2.59
C GLN A 33 -2.83 4.93 -3.60
N ALA A 34 -3.38 5.58 -4.64
CA ALA A 34 -4.12 4.89 -5.69
C ALA A 34 -3.24 3.83 -6.39
N GLN A 35 -2.04 4.23 -6.78
CA GLN A 35 -1.08 3.36 -7.47
C GLN A 35 -0.69 2.12 -6.64
N ALA A 36 -0.58 2.26 -5.31
CA ALA A 36 -0.28 1.12 -4.45
C ALA A 36 -1.39 0.06 -4.48
N TYR A 37 -2.65 0.46 -4.52
CA TYR A 37 -3.76 -0.49 -4.66
C TYR A 37 -3.87 -1.07 -6.06
N ASP A 38 -3.62 -0.29 -7.10
CA ASP A 38 -3.64 -0.78 -8.48
C ASP A 38 -2.62 -1.92 -8.70
N ILE A 39 -1.44 -1.81 -8.08
CA ILE A 39 -0.42 -2.88 -8.11
C ILE A 39 -0.95 -4.16 -7.44
N LEU A 40 -1.56 -4.05 -6.25
CA LEU A 40 -2.10 -5.21 -5.54
C LEU A 40 -3.28 -5.85 -6.28
N GLU A 41 -4.11 -5.04 -6.95
CA GLU A 41 -5.22 -5.51 -7.77
C GLU A 41 -4.74 -6.31 -8.97
N VAL A 42 -3.76 -5.79 -9.71
CA VAL A 42 -3.14 -6.47 -10.85
C VAL A 42 -2.47 -7.78 -10.41
N GLU A 43 -1.72 -7.75 -9.31
CA GLU A 43 -1.09 -8.94 -8.74
C GLU A 43 -2.13 -10.01 -8.35
N ALA A 44 -3.20 -9.61 -7.63
CA ALA A 44 -4.30 -10.51 -7.27
C ALA A 44 -4.98 -11.12 -8.49
N GLY A 45 -5.17 -10.31 -9.55
CA GLY A 45 -5.72 -10.78 -10.83
C GLY A 45 -4.86 -11.87 -11.47
N HIS A 46 -3.57 -11.64 -11.60
CA HIS A 46 -2.62 -12.62 -12.16
C HIS A 46 -2.55 -13.91 -11.34
N ILE A 47 -2.52 -13.80 -10.01
CA ILE A 47 -2.50 -14.97 -9.13
C ILE A 47 -3.81 -15.75 -9.27
N SER A 48 -4.97 -15.07 -9.30
CA SER A 48 -6.28 -15.68 -9.50
C SER A 48 -6.36 -16.47 -10.81
N GLU A 49 -5.85 -15.91 -11.92
CA GLU A 49 -5.78 -16.60 -13.20
C GLU A 49 -4.87 -17.84 -13.12
N GLY A 50 -3.69 -17.71 -12.52
CA GLY A 50 -2.76 -18.83 -12.33
C GLY A 50 -3.36 -19.95 -11.49
N MET A 51 -4.09 -19.63 -10.42
CA MET A 51 -4.81 -20.60 -9.58
C MET A 51 -5.88 -21.37 -10.35
N GLN A 52 -6.60 -20.68 -11.26
CA GLN A 52 -7.63 -21.33 -12.09
C GLN A 52 -7.04 -22.31 -13.10
N ILE A 53 -5.85 -22.04 -13.62
CA ILE A 53 -5.19 -22.84 -14.66
C ILE A 53 -4.44 -24.05 -14.07
N CYS A 54 -3.68 -23.82 -12.99
CA CYS A 54 -2.73 -24.79 -12.46
C CYS A 54 -3.22 -25.50 -11.19
N GLY A 55 -4.40 -25.12 -10.65
CA GLY A 55 -4.87 -25.57 -9.35
C GLY A 55 -4.34 -24.68 -8.21
N GLY A 56 -5.22 -24.26 -7.30
CA GLY A 56 -4.95 -23.19 -6.33
C GLY A 56 -3.70 -23.41 -5.50
N GLU A 57 -3.66 -24.49 -4.72
CA GLU A 57 -2.55 -24.78 -3.79
C GLU A 57 -1.22 -25.03 -4.53
N SER A 58 -1.26 -25.80 -5.62
CA SER A 58 -0.07 -26.10 -6.43
C SER A 58 0.55 -24.83 -7.01
N TYR A 59 -0.28 -23.91 -7.47
CA TYR A 59 0.19 -22.64 -8.01
C TYR A 59 0.76 -21.74 -6.91
N LEU A 60 0.03 -21.58 -5.79
CA LEU A 60 0.45 -20.71 -4.70
C LEU A 60 1.77 -21.15 -4.06
N SER A 61 2.03 -22.46 -3.98
CA SER A 61 3.30 -22.99 -3.47
C SER A 61 4.50 -22.76 -4.41
N ALA A 62 4.23 -22.59 -5.70
CA ALA A 62 5.26 -22.37 -6.73
C ALA A 62 5.50 -20.88 -7.04
N VAL A 63 4.49 -20.02 -6.83
CA VAL A 63 4.60 -18.61 -7.15
C VAL A 63 5.57 -17.90 -6.20
N GLN A 64 6.48 -17.12 -6.77
CA GLN A 64 7.36 -16.23 -6.02
C GLN A 64 6.82 -14.80 -6.13
N SER A 65 6.24 -14.31 -5.06
CA SER A 65 5.81 -12.92 -4.94
C SER A 65 6.57 -12.22 -3.81
N GLY A 66 6.90 -10.95 -4.01
CA GLY A 66 7.43 -10.07 -2.96
C GLY A 66 6.36 -9.66 -1.95
N GLU A 67 5.09 -9.84 -2.29
CA GLU A 67 3.93 -9.48 -1.49
C GLU A 67 3.43 -10.67 -0.67
N ARG A 68 2.72 -10.39 0.42
CA ARG A 68 2.09 -11.44 1.20
C ARG A 68 0.80 -11.89 0.53
N ILE A 69 0.70 -13.19 0.26
CA ILE A 69 -0.45 -13.83 -0.34
C ILE A 69 -1.13 -14.71 0.70
N THR A 70 -2.44 -14.50 0.89
CA THR A 70 -3.26 -15.31 1.79
C THR A 70 -4.50 -15.82 1.03
N TRP A 71 -4.74 -17.12 1.04
CA TRP A 71 -5.96 -17.71 0.46
C TRP A 71 -6.91 -18.10 1.60
N ILE A 72 -8.16 -17.68 1.51
CA ILE A 72 -9.14 -17.69 2.61
C ILE A 72 -10.40 -18.41 2.12
N ALA A 73 -10.87 -19.37 2.89
CA ALA A 73 -12.12 -20.07 2.62
C ALA A 73 -13.35 -19.18 2.87
N ALA A 74 -14.52 -19.62 2.39
CA ALA A 74 -15.78 -18.89 2.56
C ALA A 74 -16.19 -18.70 4.03
N ASP A 75 -15.74 -19.55 4.94
CA ASP A 75 -15.96 -19.43 6.39
C ASP A 75 -14.93 -18.52 7.09
N GLY A 76 -13.96 -17.96 6.33
CA GLY A 76 -12.91 -17.10 6.82
C GLY A 76 -11.67 -17.83 7.35
N SER A 77 -11.63 -19.16 7.30
CA SER A 77 -10.44 -19.93 7.65
C SER A 77 -9.34 -19.72 6.60
N VAL A 78 -8.08 -19.68 7.03
CA VAL A 78 -6.93 -19.48 6.13
C VAL A 78 -6.49 -20.83 5.59
N LEU A 79 -6.60 -20.99 4.25
CA LEU A 79 -6.18 -22.20 3.54
C LEU A 79 -4.68 -22.20 3.25
N TYR A 80 -4.13 -21.04 2.91
CA TYR A 80 -2.73 -20.88 2.56
C TYR A 80 -2.23 -19.46 2.91
N ASP A 81 -0.98 -19.34 3.31
CA ASP A 81 -0.26 -18.08 3.45
C ASP A 81 1.23 -18.29 3.13
N ASN A 82 1.82 -17.42 2.30
CA ASN A 82 3.22 -17.60 1.87
C ASN A 82 4.26 -17.13 2.89
N MET A 83 3.84 -16.45 3.98
CA MET A 83 4.76 -15.88 4.98
C MET A 83 4.61 -16.49 6.38
N ALA A 84 3.50 -17.18 6.66
CA ALA A 84 3.24 -17.75 7.97
C ALA A 84 2.45 -19.06 7.87
N ASP A 85 2.49 -19.87 8.93
CA ASP A 85 1.73 -21.12 9.01
C ASP A 85 0.23 -20.83 9.12
N SER A 86 -0.52 -21.22 8.08
CA SER A 86 -1.97 -21.01 8.00
C SER A 86 -2.73 -21.67 9.15
N SER A 87 -2.23 -22.80 9.69
CA SER A 87 -2.87 -23.54 10.77
C SER A 87 -2.89 -22.79 12.12
N THR A 88 -2.01 -21.81 12.28
CA THR A 88 -1.90 -20.99 13.50
C THR A 88 -2.63 -19.66 13.39
N MET A 89 -3.25 -19.37 12.22
CA MET A 89 -3.90 -18.10 11.97
C MET A 89 -5.33 -18.05 12.50
N GLU A 90 -5.69 -16.88 13.00
CA GLU A 90 -7.07 -16.56 13.36
C GLU A 90 -7.96 -16.51 12.11
N ASN A 91 -9.26 -16.66 12.31
CA ASN A 91 -10.25 -16.49 11.25
C ASN A 91 -10.22 -15.05 10.70
N HIS A 92 -10.25 -14.93 9.39
CA HIS A 92 -10.10 -13.66 8.67
C HIS A 92 -11.41 -13.06 8.16
N LEU A 93 -12.56 -13.70 8.43
CA LEU A 93 -13.87 -13.25 7.93
C LEU A 93 -14.20 -11.79 8.33
N GLN A 94 -13.78 -11.40 9.56
CA GLN A 94 -14.03 -10.05 10.09
C GLN A 94 -13.02 -9.00 9.62
N ARG A 95 -12.09 -9.34 8.76
CA ARG A 95 -11.16 -8.36 8.19
C ARG A 95 -11.89 -7.46 7.20
N PRO A 96 -11.78 -6.12 7.30
CA PRO A 96 -12.57 -5.20 6.47
C PRO A 96 -12.47 -5.50 4.97
N GLU A 97 -11.25 -5.73 4.46
CA GLU A 97 -11.01 -6.06 3.07
C GLU A 97 -11.66 -7.38 2.64
N VAL A 98 -11.71 -8.36 3.55
CA VAL A 98 -12.30 -9.68 3.28
C VAL A 98 -13.81 -9.61 3.30
N ALA A 99 -14.38 -8.94 4.31
CA ALA A 99 -15.83 -8.74 4.41
C ALA A 99 -16.36 -7.96 3.20
N GLU A 100 -15.69 -6.88 2.80
CA GLU A 100 -16.04 -6.12 1.60
C GLU A 100 -15.93 -6.96 0.33
N ALA A 101 -14.90 -7.81 0.20
CA ALA A 101 -14.75 -8.69 -0.95
C ALA A 101 -15.91 -9.70 -1.07
N PHE A 102 -16.43 -10.23 0.03
CA PHE A 102 -17.60 -11.09 0.00
C PHE A 102 -18.88 -10.35 -0.43
N GLU A 103 -18.99 -9.05 -0.14
CA GLU A 103 -20.17 -8.26 -0.49
C GLU A 103 -20.13 -7.72 -1.92
N THR A 104 -18.96 -7.25 -2.38
CA THR A 104 -18.83 -6.46 -3.62
C THR A 104 -17.96 -7.12 -4.69
N GLY A 105 -17.31 -8.25 -4.38
CA GLY A 105 -16.38 -8.95 -5.25
C GLY A 105 -14.92 -8.58 -5.03
N SER A 106 -14.63 -7.41 -4.46
CA SER A 106 -13.28 -7.01 -4.06
C SER A 106 -13.34 -6.10 -2.85
N GLY A 107 -12.27 -6.04 -2.05
CA GLY A 107 -12.20 -5.18 -0.88
C GLY A 107 -10.81 -4.60 -0.67
N ARG A 108 -10.75 -3.42 -0.04
CA ARG A 108 -9.51 -2.69 0.22
C ARG A 108 -9.45 -2.24 1.67
N SER A 109 -8.30 -2.39 2.30
CA SER A 109 -8.06 -1.78 3.61
C SER A 109 -6.59 -1.43 3.78
N ASP A 110 -6.32 -0.57 4.76
CA ASP A 110 -4.96 -0.24 5.13
C ASP A 110 -4.80 -0.27 6.65
N ARG A 111 -3.59 -0.63 7.09
CA ARG A 111 -3.23 -0.62 8.50
C ARG A 111 -1.88 0.04 8.67
N TYR A 112 -1.83 0.99 9.58
CA TYR A 112 -0.62 1.72 9.92
C TYR A 112 0.01 1.14 11.18
N SER A 113 1.30 0.80 11.10
CA SER A 113 2.11 0.45 12.26
C SER A 113 2.84 1.69 12.76
N SER A 114 2.40 2.22 13.91
CA SER A 114 3.04 3.37 14.55
C SER A 114 4.47 3.09 15.03
N THR A 115 4.79 1.82 15.29
CA THR A 115 6.09 1.40 15.82
C THR A 115 7.19 1.42 14.76
N ILE A 116 6.87 1.04 13.53
CA ILE A 116 7.84 0.91 12.43
C ILE A 116 7.60 1.90 11.29
N LEU A 117 6.62 2.82 11.45
CA LEU A 117 6.23 3.81 10.43
C LEU A 117 5.91 3.21 9.06
N GLU A 118 5.55 1.93 9.03
CA GLU A 118 5.13 1.23 7.83
C GLU A 118 3.60 1.21 7.72
N LYS A 119 3.11 1.37 6.52
CA LYS A 119 1.70 1.20 6.15
C LYS A 119 1.58 -0.07 5.34
N ASN A 120 0.69 -0.97 5.75
CA ASN A 120 0.36 -2.15 4.96
C ASN A 120 -0.98 -1.91 4.27
N ASN A 121 -0.99 -2.03 2.95
CA ASN A 121 -2.19 -2.01 2.14
C ASN A 121 -2.61 -3.46 1.87
N TYR A 122 -3.91 -3.71 1.92
CA TYR A 122 -4.52 -5.01 1.70
C TYR A 122 -5.55 -4.91 0.58
N TYR A 123 -5.47 -5.82 -0.37
CA TYR A 123 -6.45 -6.01 -1.42
C TYR A 123 -6.98 -7.44 -1.34
N ALA A 124 -8.29 -7.61 -1.35
CA ALA A 124 -8.95 -8.91 -1.35
C ALA A 124 -9.82 -9.05 -2.59
N LEU A 125 -9.76 -10.19 -3.25
CA LEU A 125 -10.50 -10.54 -4.45
C LEU A 125 -11.32 -11.80 -4.20
N LEU A 126 -12.63 -11.74 -4.40
CA LEU A 126 -13.51 -12.91 -4.37
C LEU A 126 -13.30 -13.75 -5.62
N LEU A 127 -12.97 -15.02 -5.42
CA LEU A 127 -12.77 -15.97 -6.51
C LEU A 127 -14.09 -16.64 -6.91
N LYS A 128 -14.13 -17.25 -8.10
CA LYS A 128 -15.34 -17.90 -8.64
C LYS A 128 -15.82 -19.09 -7.82
N ASP A 129 -14.95 -19.70 -7.04
CA ASP A 129 -15.24 -20.82 -6.15
C ASP A 129 -15.79 -20.40 -4.78
N GLY A 130 -15.96 -19.09 -4.56
CA GLY A 130 -16.46 -18.53 -3.31
C GLY A 130 -15.38 -18.35 -2.22
N THR A 131 -14.10 -18.59 -2.55
CA THR A 131 -12.97 -18.27 -1.67
C THR A 131 -12.45 -16.86 -1.94
N VAL A 132 -11.62 -16.34 -1.05
CA VAL A 132 -11.03 -14.99 -1.18
C VAL A 132 -9.51 -15.09 -1.28
N LEU A 133 -8.95 -14.44 -2.28
CA LEU A 133 -7.52 -14.21 -2.41
C LEU A 133 -7.18 -12.83 -1.87
N ARG A 134 -6.34 -12.75 -0.83
CA ARG A 134 -5.86 -11.50 -0.26
C ARG A 134 -4.38 -11.30 -0.57
N VAL A 135 -4.03 -10.14 -1.13
CA VAL A 135 -2.66 -9.70 -1.36
C VAL A 135 -2.37 -8.50 -0.47
N ALA A 136 -1.22 -8.50 0.20
CA ALA A 136 -0.83 -7.41 1.11
C ALA A 136 0.58 -6.92 0.78
N GLY A 137 0.68 -5.62 0.51
CA GLY A 137 1.92 -4.93 0.20
C GLY A 137 2.32 -3.93 1.27
N LYS A 138 3.61 -3.77 1.46
CA LYS A 138 4.19 -2.76 2.33
C LYS A 138 4.34 -1.44 1.60
N GLN A 139 3.86 -0.37 2.19
CA GLN A 139 4.04 0.98 1.69
C GLN A 139 4.84 1.81 2.67
N THR A 140 5.94 2.39 2.17
CA THR A 140 6.73 3.33 2.96
C THR A 140 5.90 4.58 3.25
N SER A 141 5.72 4.94 4.52
CA SER A 141 4.98 6.14 4.89
C SER A 141 5.74 7.41 4.48
N LEU A 142 5.00 8.52 4.26
CA LEU A 142 5.62 9.83 3.99
C LEU A 142 6.59 10.25 5.10
N ALA A 143 6.28 9.91 6.36
CA ALA A 143 7.17 10.19 7.49
C ALA A 143 8.48 9.42 7.38
N ALA A 144 8.44 8.13 6.99
CA ALA A 144 9.64 7.34 6.76
C ALA A 144 10.44 7.84 5.55
N MET A 145 9.77 8.24 4.45
CA MET A 145 10.43 8.87 3.30
C MET A 145 11.11 10.20 3.69
N ALA A 146 10.42 11.06 4.44
CA ALA A 146 10.99 12.31 4.93
C ALA A 146 12.20 12.07 5.83
N LEU A 147 12.12 11.09 6.73
CA LEU A 147 13.23 10.71 7.61
C LEU A 147 14.43 10.19 6.81
N MET A 148 14.22 9.35 5.81
CA MET A 148 15.27 8.86 4.91
C MET A 148 15.95 10.01 4.18
N LEU A 149 15.19 10.98 3.65
CA LEU A 149 15.73 12.17 3.01
C LEU A 149 16.58 13.01 3.96
N VAL A 150 16.10 13.25 5.18
CA VAL A 150 16.85 14.00 6.21
C VAL A 150 18.13 13.26 6.58
N GLN A 151 18.09 11.94 6.74
CA GLN A 151 19.28 11.13 7.00
C GLN A 151 20.28 11.19 5.84
N GLN A 152 19.81 11.10 4.59
CA GLN A 152 20.64 11.17 3.40
C GLN A 152 21.32 12.53 3.24
N LEU A 153 20.60 13.62 3.56
CA LEU A 153 21.16 14.98 3.60
C LEU A 153 22.22 15.12 4.70
N ARG A 154 21.95 14.60 5.89
CA ARG A 154 22.88 14.65 7.03
C ARG A 154 24.16 13.86 6.77
N ASP A 155 24.05 12.68 6.16
CA ASP A 155 25.19 11.77 5.93
C ASP A 155 25.98 12.13 4.66
N GLY A 156 25.73 13.30 4.05
CA GLY A 156 26.51 13.87 2.93
C GLY A 156 26.37 13.09 1.61
N GLY A 157 25.24 12.42 1.40
CA GLY A 157 24.96 11.57 0.24
C GLY A 157 25.09 12.26 -1.14
N TYR A 158 25.09 13.57 -1.19
CA TYR A 158 25.29 14.33 -2.44
C TYR A 158 26.75 14.39 -2.94
N ILE A 159 27.74 14.09 -2.09
CA ILE A 159 29.15 14.23 -2.45
C ILE A 159 29.70 12.99 -3.19
N ARG A 160 29.02 11.85 -3.13
CA ARG A 160 29.50 10.60 -3.76
C ARG A 160 29.06 10.37 -5.21
N LEU A 161 28.16 11.16 -5.75
CA LEU A 161 27.65 11.00 -7.13
C LEU A 161 28.50 11.72 -8.20
N TRP A 162 29.57 12.46 -7.79
CA TRP A 162 30.43 13.23 -8.69
C TRP A 162 31.94 12.91 -8.55
N ARG A 163 32.27 11.68 -8.15
CA ARG A 163 33.66 11.16 -8.23
C ARG A 163 33.76 9.96 -9.11
#